data_d21c2f5f8852a8717bb6fea7adcebc5b
#
_entry.id   d21c2f5f8852a8717bb6fea7adcebc5b
#
_cell.length_a   1.000
_cell.length_b   1.000
_cell.length_c   1.000
_cell.angle_alpha   90.00
_cell.angle_beta   90.00
_cell.angle_gamma   90.00
#
_symmetry.space_group_name_H-M   'P 1'
#
loop_
_entity.id
_entity.type
_entity.pdbx_description
1 polymer ?
#
loop_
_entity_poly.entity_id
_entity_poly.type
_entity_poly.pdbx_seq_one_letter_code
_entity_poly.pdbx_strand_id
1 'polypeptide(L)'
;MANNTRSVLVVGLGRFGSSVATTLDMMGQDVLAVDKDGELVNRWSSQIPTAQADMTDVMALEQINASDFDTAVVAIGDSVEASVITAGNLLDAGISDIWAKSVSKEHARILQRIGARHIINAETDAGKRVGHLVSGNYLDYIELEGAYNVVKIHTPAHVVGYTIEDARVHERFGITVVGIKSPGKEFEYGSKELIMHRNDELIIMGKQNQIDRFLRG
;
A
#
# COMPACT_ATOMS: atom_id res chain seq x y z
N MET A 1 -6.83 -24.31 8.46
CA MET A 1 -5.73 -23.43 8.04
C MET A 1 -5.18 -22.82 9.31
N ALA A 2 -3.91 -23.00 9.62
CA ALA A 2 -3.31 -22.36 10.80
C ALA A 2 -3.42 -20.84 10.61
N ASN A 3 -4.06 -20.16 11.53
CA ASN A 3 -4.09 -18.70 11.59
C ASN A 3 -2.63 -18.28 11.82
N ASN A 4 -1.95 -17.80 10.79
CA ASN A 4 -0.57 -17.34 10.90
C ASN A 4 -0.61 -15.90 11.46
N THR A 5 -0.98 -15.80 12.75
CA THR A 5 -0.98 -14.52 13.47
C THR A 5 0.48 -14.10 13.64
N ARG A 6 0.86 -12.96 13.07
CA ARG A 6 2.18 -12.37 13.27
C ARG A 6 2.14 -11.37 14.41
N SER A 7 3.21 -11.30 15.17
CA SER A 7 3.43 -10.22 16.13
C SER A 7 4.10 -9.03 15.42
N VAL A 8 3.44 -7.87 15.44
CA VAL A 8 3.89 -6.68 14.70
C VAL A 8 4.04 -5.49 15.62
N LEU A 9 5.24 -4.94 15.66
CA LEU A 9 5.54 -3.68 16.36
C LEU A 9 5.42 -2.50 15.39
N VAL A 10 4.54 -1.54 15.70
CA VAL A 10 4.41 -0.30 14.90
C VAL A 10 4.97 0.86 15.70
N VAL A 11 6.03 1.51 15.20
CA VAL A 11 6.69 2.64 15.84
C VAL A 11 6.33 3.96 15.15
N GLY A 12 5.65 4.82 15.89
CA GLY A 12 5.08 6.09 15.41
C GLY A 12 3.59 6.01 15.17
N LEU A 13 2.79 6.74 15.96
CA LEU A 13 1.32 6.79 15.93
C LEU A 13 0.78 8.02 15.20
N GLY A 14 1.58 8.62 14.30
CA GLY A 14 1.10 9.61 13.35
C GLY A 14 0.07 9.03 12.37
N ARG A 15 -0.36 9.83 11.39
CA ARG A 15 -1.40 9.43 10.40
C ARG A 15 -1.12 8.11 9.70
N PHE A 16 0.12 7.86 9.31
CA PHE A 16 0.51 6.63 8.61
C PHE A 16 0.54 5.44 9.58
N GLY A 17 1.29 5.54 10.69
CA GLY A 17 1.47 4.42 11.61
C GLY A 17 0.16 4.00 12.30
N SER A 18 -0.68 4.95 12.72
CA SER A 18 -1.99 4.62 13.28
C SER A 18 -2.89 3.89 12.28
N SER A 19 -2.88 4.28 10.99
CA SER A 19 -3.63 3.57 9.95
C SER A 19 -3.10 2.15 9.73
N VAL A 20 -1.77 1.95 9.76
CA VAL A 20 -1.18 0.61 9.66
C VAL A 20 -1.57 -0.25 10.86
N ALA A 21 -1.40 0.28 12.08
CA ALA A 21 -1.69 -0.46 13.31
C ALA A 21 -3.15 -0.89 13.40
N THR A 22 -4.10 0.03 13.13
CA THR A 22 -5.54 -0.30 13.15
C THR A 22 -5.92 -1.30 12.06
N THR A 23 -5.31 -1.22 10.88
CA THR A 23 -5.56 -2.20 9.81
C THR A 23 -5.08 -3.59 10.20
N LEU A 24 -3.88 -3.71 10.77
CA LEU A 24 -3.32 -4.98 11.23
C LEU A 24 -4.17 -5.60 12.35
N ASP A 25 -4.62 -4.80 13.31
CA ASP A 25 -5.51 -5.23 14.39
C ASP A 25 -6.84 -5.75 13.84
N MET A 26 -7.48 -5.03 12.90
CA MET A 26 -8.69 -5.50 12.22
C MET A 26 -8.49 -6.79 11.43
N MET A 27 -7.28 -7.06 10.95
CA MET A 27 -6.91 -8.32 10.30
C MET A 27 -6.60 -9.45 11.28
N GLY A 28 -6.68 -9.20 12.60
CA GLY A 28 -6.44 -10.17 13.65
C GLY A 28 -4.95 -10.49 13.87
N GLN A 29 -4.04 -9.55 13.54
CA GLN A 29 -2.64 -9.67 13.89
C GLN A 29 -2.42 -9.23 15.35
N ASP A 30 -1.37 -9.73 15.99
CA ASP A 30 -0.95 -9.30 17.33
C ASP A 30 -0.11 -8.01 17.19
N VAL A 31 -0.70 -6.88 17.56
CA VAL A 31 -0.10 -5.55 17.31
C VAL A 31 0.19 -4.83 18.60
N LEU A 32 1.40 -4.29 18.72
CA LEU A 32 1.74 -3.25 19.68
C LEU A 32 2.15 -1.99 18.92
N ALA A 33 1.49 -0.87 19.19
CA ALA A 33 1.83 0.41 18.61
C ALA A 33 2.49 1.33 19.65
N VAL A 34 3.63 1.92 19.30
CA VAL A 34 4.48 2.68 20.21
C VAL A 34 4.71 4.09 19.68
N ASP A 35 4.63 5.08 20.54
CA ASP A 35 5.05 6.45 20.24
C ASP A 35 5.70 7.09 21.48
N LYS A 36 6.61 8.03 21.26
CA LYS A 36 7.19 8.85 22.34
C LYS A 36 6.21 9.88 22.86
N ASP A 37 5.24 10.30 22.04
CA ASP A 37 4.20 11.28 22.37
C ASP A 37 3.03 10.58 23.10
N GLY A 38 2.93 10.85 24.41
CA GLY A 38 1.87 10.33 25.25
C GLY A 38 0.46 10.76 24.84
N GLU A 39 0.29 11.90 24.15
CA GLU A 39 -1.01 12.32 23.65
C GLU A 39 -1.48 11.43 22.49
N LEU A 40 -0.56 11.05 21.60
CA LEU A 40 -0.85 10.09 20.52
C LEU A 40 -1.16 8.70 21.10
N VAL A 41 -0.35 8.23 22.05
CA VAL A 41 -0.60 6.95 22.73
C VAL A 41 -1.98 6.94 23.38
N ASN A 42 -2.32 7.95 24.17
CA ASN A 42 -3.63 8.04 24.81
C ASN A 42 -4.79 8.09 23.82
N ARG A 43 -4.61 8.76 22.69
CA ARG A 43 -5.64 8.85 21.64
C ARG A 43 -6.01 7.49 21.07
N TRP A 44 -5.04 6.60 20.89
CA TRP A 44 -5.22 5.31 20.25
C TRP A 44 -5.41 4.14 21.21
N SER A 45 -5.11 4.31 22.51
CA SER A 45 -5.13 3.25 23.53
C SER A 45 -6.49 2.58 23.73
N SER A 46 -7.59 3.24 23.35
CA SER A 46 -8.94 2.63 23.40
C SER A 46 -9.27 1.76 22.19
N GLN A 47 -8.46 1.76 21.16
CA GLN A 47 -8.72 1.08 19.89
C GLN A 47 -7.74 -0.07 19.63
N ILE A 48 -6.47 0.13 19.97
CA ILE A 48 -5.38 -0.83 19.75
C ILE A 48 -4.44 -0.86 20.96
N PRO A 49 -3.72 -1.96 21.20
CA PRO A 49 -2.66 -2.00 22.21
C PRO A 49 -1.58 -0.95 21.91
N THR A 50 -1.29 -0.10 22.89
CA THR A 50 -0.30 0.96 22.75
C THR A 50 0.64 1.05 23.96
N ALA A 51 1.85 1.54 23.72
CA ALA A 51 2.81 1.86 24.79
C ALA A 51 3.50 3.20 24.48
N GLN A 52 3.82 3.97 25.53
CA GLN A 52 4.63 5.17 25.39
C GLN A 52 6.10 4.81 25.58
N ALA A 53 6.90 4.98 24.52
CA ALA A 53 8.33 4.75 24.58
C ALA A 53 9.08 5.52 23.48
N ASP A 54 10.30 5.93 23.74
CA ASP A 54 11.21 6.46 22.72
C ASP A 54 12.09 5.31 22.18
N MET A 55 11.79 4.86 20.98
CA MET A 55 12.48 3.72 20.36
C MET A 55 13.89 4.03 19.84
N THR A 56 14.36 5.26 20.03
CA THR A 56 15.79 5.61 19.87
C THR A 56 16.62 5.19 21.09
N ASP A 57 15.97 4.91 22.22
CA ASP A 57 16.61 4.39 23.44
C ASP A 57 16.54 2.86 23.46
N VAL A 58 17.71 2.19 23.49
CA VAL A 58 17.83 0.74 23.54
C VAL A 58 17.13 0.15 24.79
N MET A 59 17.14 0.85 25.91
CA MET A 59 16.46 0.38 27.13
C MET A 59 14.95 0.32 26.96
N ALA A 60 14.36 1.19 26.13
CA ALA A 60 12.94 1.14 25.83
C ALA A 60 12.57 -0.08 25.01
N LEU A 61 13.44 -0.53 24.08
CA LEU A 61 13.24 -1.76 23.32
C LEU A 61 13.20 -3.00 24.22
N GLU A 62 14.11 -3.05 25.21
CA GLU A 62 14.15 -4.15 26.19
C GLU A 62 12.86 -4.17 27.03
N GLN A 63 12.35 -3.02 27.47
CA GLN A 63 11.13 -2.92 28.30
C GLN A 63 9.88 -3.45 27.60
N ILE A 64 9.79 -3.30 26.28
CA ILE A 64 8.65 -3.82 25.49
C ILE A 64 8.92 -5.21 24.93
N ASN A 65 10.06 -5.83 25.23
CA ASN A 65 10.51 -7.10 24.65
C ASN A 65 10.49 -7.07 23.12
N ALA A 66 11.13 -6.05 22.52
CA ALA A 66 11.09 -5.84 21.07
C ALA A 66 11.53 -7.07 20.25
N SER A 67 12.43 -7.89 20.77
CA SER A 67 12.90 -9.14 20.13
C SER A 67 11.83 -10.21 19.92
N ASP A 68 10.68 -10.11 20.59
CA ASP A 68 9.59 -11.08 20.48
C ASP A 68 8.67 -10.81 19.27
N PHE A 69 8.88 -9.70 18.58
CA PHE A 69 8.08 -9.35 17.39
C PHE A 69 8.68 -9.93 16.11
N ASP A 70 7.81 -10.50 15.25
CA ASP A 70 8.19 -11.04 13.94
C ASP A 70 8.56 -9.95 12.94
N THR A 71 7.86 -8.81 13.03
CA THR A 71 7.95 -7.69 12.06
C THR A 71 7.87 -6.36 12.79
N ALA A 72 8.60 -5.37 12.30
CA ALA A 72 8.46 -3.99 12.76
C ALA A 72 8.14 -3.02 11.62
N VAL A 73 7.28 -2.03 11.91
CA VAL A 73 6.96 -0.93 11.00
C VAL A 73 7.46 0.37 11.63
N VAL A 74 8.51 0.97 11.06
CA VAL A 74 9.02 2.28 11.48
C VAL A 74 8.29 3.37 10.70
N ALA A 75 7.31 4.00 11.35
CA ALA A 75 6.41 5.00 10.77
C ALA A 75 6.79 6.46 11.13
N ILE A 76 8.02 6.68 11.59
CA ILE A 76 8.56 8.00 11.99
C ILE A 76 8.84 8.81 10.74
N GLY A 77 8.26 10.01 10.62
CA GLY A 77 8.43 10.86 9.44
C GLY A 77 8.83 12.30 9.73
N ASP A 78 8.83 12.72 10.99
CA ASP A 78 9.21 14.05 11.47
C ASP A 78 10.71 14.20 11.75
N SER A 79 11.42 13.07 11.94
CA SER A 79 12.87 13.02 12.17
C SER A 79 13.52 11.87 11.43
N VAL A 80 14.35 12.18 10.44
CA VAL A 80 15.19 11.20 9.73
C VAL A 80 16.14 10.50 10.70
N GLU A 81 16.74 11.24 11.62
CA GLU A 81 17.65 10.72 12.63
C GLU A 81 16.95 9.67 13.50
N ALA A 82 15.81 10.03 14.11
CA ALA A 82 15.06 9.10 14.96
C ALA A 82 14.61 7.85 14.18
N SER A 83 14.15 8.01 12.93
CA SER A 83 13.76 6.88 12.07
C SER A 83 14.92 5.90 11.81
N VAL A 84 16.11 6.44 11.51
CA VAL A 84 17.32 5.64 11.22
C VAL A 84 17.81 4.93 12.48
N ILE A 85 17.89 5.64 13.62
CA ILE A 85 18.31 5.06 14.89
C ILE A 85 17.34 3.96 15.33
N THR A 86 16.04 4.23 15.28
CA THR A 86 15.01 3.23 15.63
C THR A 86 15.14 1.98 14.76
N ALA A 87 15.26 2.14 13.44
CA ALA A 87 15.41 1.00 12.54
C ALA A 87 16.68 0.19 12.85
N GLY A 88 17.80 0.86 13.14
CA GLY A 88 19.06 0.22 13.56
C GLY A 88 18.90 -0.57 14.87
N ASN A 89 18.33 0.05 15.90
CA ASN A 89 18.10 -0.58 17.20
C ASN A 89 17.19 -1.82 17.08
N LEU A 90 16.16 -1.77 16.26
CA LEU A 90 15.26 -2.92 16.01
C LEU A 90 15.97 -4.07 15.29
N LEU A 91 16.86 -3.77 14.34
CA LEU A 91 17.71 -4.76 13.68
C LEU A 91 18.68 -5.41 14.68
N ASP A 92 19.31 -4.61 15.52
CA ASP A 92 20.24 -5.08 16.56
C ASP A 92 19.50 -5.92 17.62
N ALA A 93 18.23 -5.63 17.90
CA ALA A 93 17.35 -6.46 18.73
C ALA A 93 16.92 -7.79 18.07
N GLY A 94 17.24 -7.99 16.78
CA GLY A 94 17.00 -9.26 16.08
C GLY A 94 15.79 -9.26 15.15
N ILE A 95 15.03 -8.18 15.02
CA ILE A 95 13.90 -8.09 14.09
C ILE A 95 14.44 -7.87 12.67
N SER A 96 14.40 -8.89 11.83
CA SER A 96 14.95 -8.83 10.47
C SER A 96 13.95 -8.36 9.40
N ASP A 97 12.64 -8.38 9.69
CA ASP A 97 11.59 -7.95 8.76
C ASP A 97 11.10 -6.55 9.12
N ILE A 98 11.86 -5.53 8.65
CA ILE A 98 11.57 -4.13 8.94
C ILE A 98 10.99 -3.42 7.70
N TRP A 99 9.84 -2.82 7.91
CA TRP A 99 9.16 -1.90 7.00
C TRP A 99 9.39 -0.48 7.48
N ALA A 100 10.05 0.36 6.70
CA ALA A 100 10.39 1.70 7.12
C ALA A 100 9.84 2.77 6.18
N LYS A 101 9.11 3.73 6.74
CA LYS A 101 8.64 4.90 6.00
C LYS A 101 9.82 5.84 5.71
N SER A 102 10.01 6.20 4.45
CA SER A 102 10.98 7.22 4.04
C SER A 102 10.30 8.52 3.65
N VAL A 103 10.96 9.64 3.90
CA VAL A 103 10.50 10.99 3.55
C VAL A 103 11.30 11.62 2.41
N SER A 104 12.39 10.98 1.98
CA SER A 104 13.22 11.40 0.85
C SER A 104 13.96 10.21 0.24
N LYS A 105 14.52 10.40 -0.97
CA LYS A 105 15.37 9.39 -1.63
C LYS A 105 16.64 9.09 -0.83
N GLU A 106 17.22 10.10 -0.19
CA GLU A 106 18.42 9.99 0.64
C GLU A 106 18.10 9.16 1.89
N HIS A 107 16.99 9.45 2.55
CA HIS A 107 16.49 8.70 3.70
C HIS A 107 16.25 7.23 3.33
N ALA A 108 15.56 6.97 2.22
CA ALA A 108 15.35 5.62 1.72
C ALA A 108 16.66 4.83 1.53
N ARG A 109 17.69 5.47 0.96
CA ARG A 109 19.02 4.84 0.77
C ARG A 109 19.70 4.51 2.10
N ILE A 110 19.57 5.38 3.11
CA ILE A 110 20.15 5.12 4.43
C ILE A 110 19.44 3.93 5.06
N LEU A 111 18.10 3.91 5.09
CA LEU A 111 17.31 2.82 5.64
C LEU A 111 17.65 1.47 4.97
N GLN A 112 17.79 1.44 3.64
CA GLN A 112 18.22 0.24 2.92
C GLN A 112 19.62 -0.22 3.33
N ARG A 113 20.57 0.71 3.47
CA ARG A 113 21.96 0.38 3.84
C ARG A 113 22.10 -0.17 5.25
N ILE A 114 21.27 0.26 6.18
CA ILE A 114 21.25 -0.28 7.55
C ILE A 114 20.54 -1.62 7.64
N GLY A 115 19.79 -2.04 6.60
CA GLY A 115 19.17 -3.37 6.54
C GLY A 115 17.65 -3.39 6.59
N ALA A 116 16.96 -2.24 6.55
CA ALA A 116 15.52 -2.24 6.41
C ALA A 116 15.11 -2.91 5.09
N ARG A 117 14.31 -3.97 5.18
CA ARG A 117 13.97 -4.82 4.04
C ARG A 117 12.97 -4.16 3.10
N HIS A 118 12.03 -3.40 3.65
CA HIS A 118 10.96 -2.77 2.90
C HIS A 118 10.93 -1.26 3.15
N ILE A 119 11.02 -0.47 2.07
CA ILE A 119 10.96 0.98 2.15
C ILE A 119 9.65 1.48 1.56
N ILE A 120 8.94 2.29 2.33
CA ILE A 120 7.63 2.84 1.98
C ILE A 120 7.77 4.34 1.71
N ASN A 121 7.33 4.79 0.53
CA ASN A 121 7.32 6.20 0.13
C ASN A 121 5.87 6.73 0.08
N ALA A 122 5.17 6.66 1.22
CA ALA A 122 3.71 6.83 1.31
C ALA A 122 3.19 8.08 0.60
N GLU A 123 3.83 9.24 0.79
CA GLU A 123 3.42 10.51 0.17
C GLU A 123 3.68 10.52 -1.35
N THR A 124 4.79 9.95 -1.79
CA THR A 124 5.13 9.87 -3.21
C THR A 124 4.18 8.94 -3.95
N ASP A 125 3.90 7.78 -3.38
CA ASP A 125 3.03 6.77 -4.00
C ASP A 125 1.57 7.25 -4.03
N ALA A 126 1.09 7.86 -2.95
CA ALA A 126 -0.22 8.51 -2.92
C ALA A 126 -0.30 9.68 -3.92
N GLY A 127 0.75 10.51 -4.02
CA GLY A 127 0.82 11.62 -4.96
C GLY A 127 0.77 11.17 -6.43
N LYS A 128 1.50 10.12 -6.79
CA LYS A 128 1.44 9.53 -8.13
C LYS A 128 0.01 9.06 -8.46
N ARG A 129 -0.60 8.29 -7.54
CA ARG A 129 -1.98 7.81 -7.73
C ARG A 129 -2.95 8.97 -7.94
N VAL A 130 -2.91 10.00 -7.09
CA VAL A 130 -3.75 11.19 -7.22
C VAL A 130 -3.50 11.90 -8.56
N GLY A 131 -2.23 12.03 -8.99
CA GLY A 131 -1.87 12.62 -10.29
C GLY A 131 -2.57 11.90 -11.46
N HIS A 132 -2.57 10.57 -11.46
CA HIS A 132 -3.29 9.78 -12.47
C HIS A 132 -4.81 10.03 -12.41
N LEU A 133 -5.41 10.03 -11.22
CA LEU A 133 -6.86 10.26 -11.06
C LEU A 133 -7.28 11.66 -11.52
N VAL A 134 -6.52 12.70 -11.15
CA VAL A 134 -6.80 14.10 -11.53
C VAL A 134 -6.66 14.32 -13.04
N SER A 135 -5.88 13.50 -13.76
CA SER A 135 -5.80 13.57 -15.22
C SER A 135 -7.13 13.32 -15.93
N GLY A 136 -8.13 12.77 -15.23
CA GLY A 136 -9.49 12.51 -15.71
C GLY A 136 -9.63 11.24 -16.57
N ASN A 137 -8.55 10.53 -16.84
CA ASN A 137 -8.58 9.30 -17.65
C ASN A 137 -8.84 8.05 -16.82
N TYR A 138 -8.62 8.12 -15.50
CA TYR A 138 -8.69 7.01 -14.59
C TYR A 138 -9.66 7.26 -13.45
N LEU A 139 -10.41 6.23 -13.07
CA LEU A 139 -11.25 6.20 -11.86
C LEU A 139 -10.49 5.60 -10.69
N ASP A 140 -9.55 4.70 -10.97
CA ASP A 140 -8.57 4.18 -10.00
C ASP A 140 -7.30 3.72 -10.70
N TYR A 141 -6.17 3.68 -9.95
CA TYR A 141 -4.86 3.38 -10.49
C TYR A 141 -3.99 2.66 -9.44
N ILE A 142 -3.47 1.50 -9.82
CA ILE A 142 -2.56 0.69 -9.00
C ILE A 142 -1.34 0.35 -9.87
N GLU A 143 -0.17 0.83 -9.47
CA GLU A 143 1.11 0.47 -10.08
C GLU A 143 1.57 -0.88 -9.54
N LEU A 144 1.90 -1.81 -10.43
CA LEU A 144 2.48 -3.11 -10.09
C LEU A 144 3.96 -3.14 -10.49
N GLU A 145 4.67 -4.16 -10.06
CA GLU A 145 6.05 -4.38 -10.48
C GLU A 145 6.18 -4.58 -12.00
N GLY A 146 7.33 -4.20 -12.58
CA GLY A 146 7.61 -4.44 -14.00
C GLY A 146 6.87 -3.53 -14.98
N ALA A 147 6.47 -2.33 -14.54
CA ALA A 147 5.73 -1.33 -15.33
C ALA A 147 4.32 -1.75 -15.76
N TYR A 148 3.74 -2.77 -15.13
CA TYR A 148 2.32 -3.12 -15.28
C TYR A 148 1.47 -2.31 -14.31
N ASN A 149 0.24 -1.99 -14.76
CA ASN A 149 -0.74 -1.28 -13.96
C ASN A 149 -2.07 -1.99 -14.01
N VAL A 150 -2.81 -1.94 -12.92
CA VAL A 150 -4.25 -2.24 -12.88
C VAL A 150 -4.97 -0.91 -12.75
N VAL A 151 -5.84 -0.63 -13.69
CA VAL A 151 -6.56 0.64 -13.71
C VAL A 151 -8.06 0.44 -13.86
N LYS A 152 -8.82 1.34 -13.26
CA LYS A 152 -10.27 1.43 -13.43
C LYS A 152 -10.57 2.64 -14.31
N ILE A 153 -11.35 2.44 -15.38
CA ILE A 153 -11.66 3.45 -16.39
C ILE A 153 -13.13 3.37 -16.79
N HIS A 154 -13.67 4.43 -17.39
CA HIS A 154 -14.91 4.30 -18.15
C HIS A 154 -14.67 3.58 -19.47
N THR A 155 -15.70 2.89 -19.97
CA THR A 155 -15.62 2.21 -21.28
C THR A 155 -15.31 3.19 -22.40
N PRO A 156 -14.17 3.07 -23.11
CA PRO A 156 -13.83 3.91 -24.24
C PRO A 156 -14.84 3.75 -25.38
N ALA A 157 -15.18 4.85 -26.07
CA ALA A 157 -16.24 4.89 -27.08
C ALA A 157 -16.05 3.87 -28.22
N HIS A 158 -14.80 3.59 -28.59
CA HIS A 158 -14.47 2.70 -29.71
C HIS A 158 -14.69 1.21 -29.43
N VAL A 159 -14.97 0.81 -28.17
CA VAL A 159 -15.29 -0.58 -27.78
C VAL A 159 -16.70 -0.75 -27.23
N VAL A 160 -17.49 0.33 -27.19
CA VAL A 160 -18.89 0.27 -26.72
C VAL A 160 -19.73 -0.61 -27.65
N GLY A 161 -20.44 -1.58 -27.07
CA GLY A 161 -21.31 -2.51 -27.79
C GLY A 161 -20.62 -3.78 -28.32
N TYR A 162 -19.30 -3.84 -28.23
CA TYR A 162 -18.55 -5.04 -28.58
C TYR A 162 -18.38 -5.95 -27.37
N THR A 163 -18.27 -7.26 -27.63
CA THR A 163 -17.76 -8.20 -26.64
C THR A 163 -16.25 -7.98 -26.46
N ILE A 164 -15.69 -8.48 -25.36
CA ILE A 164 -14.23 -8.44 -25.14
C ILE A 164 -13.49 -9.15 -26.29
N GLU A 165 -14.05 -10.27 -26.81
CA GLU A 165 -13.49 -11.03 -27.93
C GLU A 165 -13.56 -10.24 -29.24
N ASP A 166 -14.73 -9.72 -29.61
CA ASP A 166 -14.92 -9.00 -30.88
C ASP A 166 -14.09 -7.71 -30.93
N ALA A 167 -13.92 -7.02 -29.79
CA ALA A 167 -13.06 -5.84 -29.70
C ALA A 167 -11.57 -6.19 -29.83
N ARG A 168 -11.18 -7.49 -29.71
CA ARG A 168 -9.81 -7.99 -29.78
C ARG A 168 -8.85 -7.20 -28.91
N VAL A 169 -9.30 -6.90 -27.67
CA VAL A 169 -8.63 -5.94 -26.78
C VAL A 169 -7.19 -6.35 -26.51
N HIS A 170 -6.96 -7.64 -26.24
CA HIS A 170 -5.62 -8.16 -25.97
C HIS A 170 -4.71 -8.08 -27.23
N GLU A 171 -5.21 -8.51 -28.39
CA GLU A 171 -4.42 -8.57 -29.62
C GLU A 171 -4.07 -7.16 -30.16
N ARG A 172 -5.02 -6.22 -30.11
CA ARG A 172 -4.83 -4.87 -30.63
C ARG A 172 -4.02 -3.98 -29.70
N PHE A 173 -4.25 -4.07 -28.41
CA PHE A 173 -3.72 -3.13 -27.43
C PHE A 173 -2.73 -3.76 -26.43
N GLY A 174 -2.73 -5.10 -26.28
CA GLY A 174 -1.87 -5.83 -25.35
C GLY A 174 -2.32 -5.71 -23.89
N ILE A 175 -3.60 -5.36 -23.66
CA ILE A 175 -4.19 -5.25 -22.32
C ILE A 175 -5.16 -6.43 -22.07
N THR A 176 -5.43 -6.66 -20.79
CA THR A 176 -6.44 -7.65 -20.36
C THR A 176 -7.57 -6.92 -19.62
N VAL A 177 -8.82 -7.21 -20.00
CA VAL A 177 -10.00 -6.80 -19.22
C VAL A 177 -10.16 -7.80 -18.07
N VAL A 178 -9.94 -7.35 -16.84
CA VAL A 178 -10.08 -8.16 -15.62
C VAL A 178 -11.55 -8.33 -15.26
N GLY A 179 -12.35 -7.31 -15.52
CA GLY A 179 -13.79 -7.35 -15.30
C GLY A 179 -14.46 -6.02 -15.54
N ILE A 180 -15.78 -6.05 -15.43
CA ILE A 180 -16.68 -4.93 -15.73
C ILE A 180 -17.60 -4.68 -14.53
N LYS A 181 -17.82 -3.44 -14.21
CA LYS A 181 -18.81 -2.99 -13.24
C LYS A 181 -19.84 -2.12 -13.95
N SER A 182 -21.01 -2.66 -14.22
CA SER A 182 -22.14 -1.90 -14.73
C SER A 182 -22.88 -1.17 -13.59
N PRO A 183 -23.49 -0.02 -13.85
CA PRO A 183 -24.29 0.69 -12.85
C PRO A 183 -25.38 -0.20 -12.27
N GLY A 184 -25.45 -0.28 -10.94
CA GLY A 184 -26.47 -1.06 -10.22
C GLY A 184 -26.34 -2.58 -10.28
N LYS A 185 -25.30 -3.12 -10.94
CA LYS A 185 -25.02 -4.56 -10.98
C LYS A 185 -23.83 -4.93 -10.10
N GLU A 186 -23.68 -6.23 -9.82
CA GLU A 186 -22.47 -6.78 -9.24
C GLU A 186 -21.29 -6.72 -10.23
N PHE A 187 -20.05 -6.89 -9.71
CA PHE A 187 -18.86 -6.98 -10.55
C PHE A 187 -18.88 -8.29 -11.36
N GLU A 188 -18.68 -8.20 -12.67
CA GLU A 188 -18.60 -9.33 -13.56
C GLU A 188 -17.14 -9.54 -14.00
N TYR A 189 -16.62 -10.76 -13.83
CA TYR A 189 -15.27 -11.11 -14.28
C TYR A 189 -15.18 -11.08 -15.81
N GLY A 190 -14.03 -10.67 -16.34
CA GLY A 190 -13.81 -10.55 -17.77
C GLY A 190 -13.89 -11.89 -18.49
N SER A 191 -15.03 -12.20 -19.11
CA SER A 191 -15.19 -13.31 -20.04
C SER A 191 -15.20 -12.77 -21.47
N LYS A 192 -14.89 -13.63 -22.43
CA LYS A 192 -14.81 -13.25 -23.85
C LYS A 192 -16.13 -12.70 -24.40
N GLU A 193 -17.24 -13.26 -23.93
CA GLU A 193 -18.61 -12.96 -24.34
C GLU A 193 -19.18 -11.70 -23.70
N LEU A 194 -18.49 -11.14 -22.67
CA LEU A 194 -18.98 -9.99 -21.93
C LEU A 194 -18.98 -8.73 -22.78
N ILE A 195 -20.16 -8.11 -22.91
CA ILE A 195 -20.35 -6.89 -23.72
C ILE A 195 -20.00 -5.66 -22.88
N MET A 196 -19.23 -4.76 -23.45
CA MET A 196 -18.82 -3.51 -22.84
C MET A 196 -19.83 -2.39 -23.18
N HIS A 197 -20.57 -1.87 -22.19
CA HIS A 197 -21.54 -0.81 -22.40
C HIS A 197 -20.96 0.56 -22.05
N ARG A 198 -21.58 1.62 -22.59
CA ARG A 198 -21.10 3.03 -22.46
C ARG A 198 -20.86 3.49 -21.02
N ASN A 199 -21.71 3.05 -20.08
CA ASN A 199 -21.66 3.51 -18.69
C ASN A 199 -20.97 2.50 -17.77
N ASP A 200 -20.34 1.47 -18.33
CA ASP A 200 -19.60 0.50 -17.56
C ASP A 200 -18.25 1.06 -17.14
N GLU A 201 -17.79 0.60 -15.99
CA GLU A 201 -16.44 0.80 -15.51
C GLU A 201 -15.65 -0.48 -15.77
N LEU A 202 -14.57 -0.37 -16.54
CA LEU A 202 -13.68 -1.48 -16.84
C LEU A 202 -12.52 -1.50 -15.85
N ILE A 203 -12.19 -2.66 -15.31
CA ILE A 203 -10.92 -2.90 -14.66
C ILE A 203 -10.03 -3.60 -15.70
N ILE A 204 -8.94 -2.94 -16.06
CA ILE A 204 -8.01 -3.44 -17.08
C ILE A 204 -6.60 -3.51 -16.52
N MET A 205 -5.80 -4.44 -17.06
CA MET A 205 -4.39 -4.63 -16.70
C MET A 205 -3.52 -4.56 -17.96
N GLY A 206 -2.40 -3.84 -17.85
CA GLY A 206 -1.43 -3.71 -18.94
C GLY A 206 -0.27 -2.79 -18.58
N LYS A 207 0.67 -2.60 -19.52
CA LYS A 207 1.72 -1.59 -19.39
C LYS A 207 1.13 -0.19 -19.68
N GLN A 208 1.73 0.85 -19.10
CA GLN A 208 1.23 2.22 -19.26
C GLN A 208 0.98 2.61 -20.72
N ASN A 209 1.94 2.36 -21.60
CA ASN A 209 1.82 2.69 -23.02
C ASN A 209 0.72 1.90 -23.76
N GLN A 210 0.37 0.70 -23.28
CA GLN A 210 -0.70 -0.13 -23.80
C GLN A 210 -2.07 0.42 -23.36
N ILE A 211 -2.18 0.78 -22.09
CA ILE A 211 -3.36 1.42 -21.52
C ILE A 211 -3.64 2.75 -22.22
N ASP A 212 -2.62 3.57 -22.40
CA ASP A 212 -2.74 4.87 -23.10
C ASP A 212 -3.24 4.71 -24.55
N ARG A 213 -2.77 3.68 -25.27
CA ARG A 213 -3.29 3.36 -26.62
C ARG A 213 -4.74 2.94 -26.57
N PHE A 214 -5.10 2.10 -25.60
CA PHE A 214 -6.49 1.65 -25.47
C PHE A 214 -7.45 2.80 -25.15
N LEU A 215 -7.03 3.76 -24.34
CA LEU A 215 -7.85 4.95 -24.03
C LEU A 215 -8.09 5.84 -25.25
N ARG A 216 -7.14 5.88 -26.22
CA ARG A 216 -7.24 6.74 -27.42
C ARG A 216 -7.98 6.05 -28.58
N GLY A 217 -7.97 4.75 -28.70
CA GLY A 217 -8.57 3.95 -29.79
C GLY A 217 -7.59 3.50 -30.84
#